data_6aa5e66a40a23ee659b0d4b9924245ab
#
_entry.id   6aa5e66a40a23ee659b0d4b9924245ab
#
_cell.length_a   1.000
_cell.length_b   1.000
_cell.length_c   1.000
_cell.angle_alpha   90.00
_cell.angle_beta   90.00
_cell.angle_gamma   90.00
#
_symmetry.space_group_name_H-M   'P 1'
#
loop_
_entity.id
_entity.type
_entity.pdbx_description
1 polymer ?
#
loop_
_entity_poly.entity_id
_entity_poly.type
_entity_poly.pdbx_seq_one_letter_code
_entity_poly.pdbx_strand_id
1 'polypeptide(L)'
;MTKLTAKKSAAIAIGFIGGALAFSCLAGAAQDQTKPSNDFSHVVRLGKTYSQAGDRITIDEVRGPSDKRTIGNTYEVRGTYKLASRDQAVLGAFVTTSTSQPEVQHEVSPEQTMKVSKGEGRFTLRFHMWHEGDPHVSFYPAPPGGESFGGIYF
;
A
#
# COMPACT_ATOMS: atom_id res chain seq x y z
N MET A 1 -13.83 53.70 -22.16
CA MET A 1 -14.22 54.81 -21.26
C MET A 1 -15.30 54.30 -20.33
N THR A 2 -14.99 54.11 -19.03
CA THR A 2 -15.92 54.28 -17.93
C THR A 2 -15.19 53.84 -16.64
N LYS A 3 -14.80 54.78 -15.95
CA LYS A 3 -14.66 55.18 -14.56
C LYS A 3 -14.46 54.13 -13.46
N LEU A 4 -13.28 54.26 -12.87
CA LEU A 4 -12.92 53.93 -11.49
C LEU A 4 -13.88 54.57 -10.48
N THR A 5 -14.24 53.82 -9.44
CA THR A 5 -14.72 54.40 -8.19
C THR A 5 -14.02 53.71 -7.01
N ALA A 6 -13.11 54.43 -6.44
CA ALA A 6 -12.47 54.12 -5.15
C ALA A 6 -13.46 54.43 -4.02
N LYS A 7 -13.52 53.55 -3.00
CA LYS A 7 -14.18 53.85 -1.73
C LYS A 7 -13.21 53.66 -0.57
N LYS A 8 -13.02 54.78 0.12
CA LYS A 8 -12.11 55.04 1.23
C LYS A 8 -12.59 54.39 2.54
N SER A 9 -11.66 53.93 3.31
CA SER A 9 -11.35 54.07 4.74
C SER A 9 -12.48 54.11 5.77
N ALA A 10 -12.32 53.24 6.77
CA ALA A 10 -12.46 53.68 8.19
C ALA A 10 -11.61 52.75 9.07
N ALA A 11 -10.60 53.31 9.68
CA ALA A 11 -9.84 52.74 10.77
C ALA A 11 -10.62 52.96 12.07
N ILE A 12 -10.79 51.93 12.86
CA ILE A 12 -11.22 52.06 14.26
C ILE A 12 -10.16 51.34 15.10
N ALA A 13 -9.42 52.11 15.85
CA ALA A 13 -8.53 51.68 16.91
C ALA A 13 -9.33 51.57 18.21
N ILE A 14 -9.34 50.44 18.86
CA ILE A 14 -9.77 50.33 20.26
C ILE A 14 -8.86 49.36 20.99
N GLY A 15 -8.11 49.91 21.92
CA GLY A 15 -7.98 49.52 23.32
C GLY A 15 -7.28 48.18 23.65
N PHE A 16 -6.08 48.34 24.13
CA PHE A 16 -5.34 47.38 24.95
C PHE A 16 -6.08 47.05 26.25
N ILE A 17 -6.30 45.77 26.54
CA ILE A 17 -6.35 45.28 27.92
C ILE A 17 -5.59 43.97 27.95
N GLY A 18 -4.52 43.95 28.77
CA GLY A 18 -3.67 42.79 28.98
C GLY A 18 -4.39 41.67 29.72
N GLY A 19 -4.15 40.47 29.29
CA GLY A 19 -4.50 39.24 29.98
C GLY A 19 -3.51 38.19 29.52
N ALA A 20 -2.46 37.98 30.31
CA ALA A 20 -1.53 36.88 30.11
C ALA A 20 -2.24 35.57 30.48
N LEU A 21 -2.81 34.89 29.50
CA LEU A 21 -3.23 33.52 29.63
C LEU A 21 -2.07 32.64 29.15
N ALA A 22 -1.40 32.03 30.11
CA ALA A 22 -0.43 30.95 29.85
C ALA A 22 -1.19 29.79 29.22
N PHE A 23 -1.11 29.68 27.91
CA PHE A 23 -1.48 28.45 27.21
C PHE A 23 -0.39 27.42 27.47
N SER A 24 -0.63 26.57 28.47
CA SER A 24 0.08 25.32 28.60
C SER A 24 -0.25 24.47 27.37
N CYS A 25 0.66 24.45 26.38
CA CYS A 25 0.66 23.45 25.34
C CYS A 25 0.87 22.09 25.99
N LEU A 26 -0.22 21.41 26.32
CA LEU A 26 -0.24 19.96 26.43
C LEU A 26 0.08 19.42 25.04
N ALA A 27 1.37 19.15 24.81
CA ALA A 27 1.80 18.29 23.76
C ALA A 27 1.16 16.91 24.05
N GLY A 28 -0.03 16.70 23.49
CA GLY A 28 -0.62 15.40 23.39
C GLY A 28 0.33 14.57 22.53
N ALA A 29 1.21 13.79 23.19
CA ALA A 29 1.86 12.68 22.53
C ALA A 29 0.74 11.84 21.91
N ALA A 30 0.63 11.88 20.58
CA ALA A 30 -0.13 10.90 19.85
C ALA A 30 0.50 9.56 20.26
N GLN A 31 -0.14 8.87 21.17
CA GLN A 31 0.14 7.47 21.41
C GLN A 31 -0.20 6.77 20.11
N ASP A 32 0.82 6.53 19.31
CA ASP A 32 0.81 5.50 18.29
C ASP A 32 0.45 4.21 19.04
N GLN A 33 -0.86 3.93 19.08
CA GLN A 33 -1.37 2.66 19.53
C GLN A 33 -0.98 1.65 18.46
N THR A 34 0.28 1.27 18.46
CA THR A 34 0.71 0.00 17.91
C THR A 34 -0.03 -1.07 18.71
N LYS A 35 -1.26 -1.34 18.29
CA LYS A 35 -1.99 -2.53 18.67
C LYS A 35 -1.00 -3.68 18.53
N PRO A 36 -0.72 -4.46 19.58
CA PRO A 36 0.13 -5.62 19.45
C PRO A 36 -0.50 -6.49 18.38
N SER A 37 0.13 -6.52 17.21
CA SER A 37 -0.32 -7.38 16.15
C SER A 37 0.03 -8.79 16.59
N ASN A 38 -0.98 -9.59 16.92
CA ASN A 38 -0.85 -11.03 17.04
C ASN A 38 -0.61 -11.61 15.64
N ASP A 39 0.36 -11.05 14.91
CA ASP A 39 0.65 -11.48 13.56
C ASP A 39 1.46 -12.77 13.61
N PHE A 40 0.85 -13.81 13.11
CA PHE A 40 1.50 -15.09 12.93
C PHE A 40 2.38 -15.06 11.67
N SER A 41 3.61 -15.56 11.81
CA SER A 41 4.46 -15.83 10.66
C SER A 41 4.01 -17.13 10.01
N HIS A 42 3.69 -17.06 8.72
CA HIS A 42 3.25 -18.21 7.95
C HIS A 42 4.43 -18.94 7.33
N VAL A 43 4.39 -20.28 7.34
CA VAL A 43 5.33 -21.07 6.54
C VAL A 43 5.07 -20.79 5.06
N VAL A 44 6.04 -20.18 4.39
CA VAL A 44 5.97 -19.89 2.97
C VAL A 44 6.27 -21.18 2.19
N ARG A 45 5.26 -21.70 1.51
CA ARG A 45 5.45 -22.80 0.54
C ARG A 45 5.41 -22.18 -0.85
N LEU A 46 6.57 -22.05 -1.48
CA LEU A 46 6.65 -21.49 -2.83
C LEU A 46 5.97 -22.42 -3.82
N GLY A 47 5.04 -21.85 -4.58
CA GLY A 47 4.31 -22.50 -5.65
C GLY A 47 4.93 -22.23 -7.01
N LYS A 48 4.07 -22.10 -8.03
CA LYS A 48 4.47 -21.84 -9.41
C LYS A 48 5.18 -20.49 -9.51
N THR A 49 6.30 -20.48 -10.21
CA THR A 49 7.05 -19.27 -10.56
C THR A 49 7.11 -19.13 -12.07
N TYR A 50 6.96 -17.91 -12.57
CA TYR A 50 7.18 -17.56 -13.97
C TYR A 50 7.79 -16.17 -14.03
N SER A 51 8.70 -15.94 -14.98
CA SER A 51 9.35 -14.63 -15.12
C SER A 51 9.97 -14.48 -16.50
N GLN A 52 10.13 -13.25 -16.95
CA GLN A 52 10.98 -12.94 -18.09
C GLN A 52 12.46 -13.10 -17.70
N ALA A 53 13.32 -13.28 -18.70
CA ALA A 53 14.75 -13.52 -18.46
C ALA A 53 15.38 -12.40 -17.61
N GLY A 54 15.97 -12.78 -16.50
CA GLY A 54 16.63 -11.89 -15.54
C GLY A 54 15.74 -11.30 -14.47
N ASP A 55 14.41 -11.39 -14.58
CA ASP A 55 13.49 -10.97 -13.52
C ASP A 55 13.42 -12.03 -12.42
N ARG A 56 13.21 -11.58 -11.19
CA ARG A 56 13.04 -12.45 -10.02
C ARG A 56 12.20 -11.79 -8.95
N ILE A 57 11.39 -12.58 -8.29
CA ILE A 57 10.71 -12.22 -7.04
C ILE A 57 11.05 -13.31 -6.03
N THR A 58 11.39 -12.90 -4.81
CA THR A 58 11.64 -13.81 -3.69
C THR A 58 10.76 -13.40 -2.53
N ILE A 59 10.05 -14.34 -1.94
CA ILE A 59 9.24 -14.11 -0.75
C ILE A 59 10.08 -14.53 0.47
N ASP A 60 10.30 -13.58 1.36
CA ASP A 60 11.05 -13.81 2.60
C ASP A 60 10.11 -14.20 3.74
N GLU A 61 8.95 -13.52 3.83
CA GLU A 61 8.02 -13.68 4.95
C GLU A 61 6.58 -13.34 4.54
N VAL A 62 5.62 -14.04 5.14
CA VAL A 62 4.19 -13.71 5.12
C VAL A 62 3.70 -13.66 6.56
N ARG A 63 2.99 -12.58 6.94
CA ARG A 63 2.39 -12.39 8.27
C ARG A 63 0.91 -12.12 8.17
N GLY A 64 0.16 -12.50 9.20
CA GLY A 64 -1.26 -12.20 9.28
C GLY A 64 -1.88 -12.52 10.64
N PRO A 65 -3.16 -12.18 10.83
CA PRO A 65 -3.82 -12.25 12.14
C PRO A 65 -4.21 -13.66 12.59
N SER A 66 -3.96 -14.68 11.77
CA SER A 66 -4.25 -16.08 12.08
C SER A 66 -3.15 -16.99 11.58
N ASP A 67 -3.04 -18.19 12.10
CA ASP A 67 -2.07 -19.21 11.73
C ASP A 67 -2.35 -19.86 10.35
N LYS A 68 -3.56 -19.66 9.84
CA LYS A 68 -4.00 -20.10 8.52
C LYS A 68 -4.53 -18.92 7.72
N ARG A 69 -4.36 -18.99 6.41
CA ARG A 69 -4.97 -18.00 5.52
C ARG A 69 -6.49 -18.19 5.54
N THR A 70 -7.18 -17.13 5.95
CA THR A 70 -8.63 -17.14 6.18
C THR A 70 -9.28 -16.01 5.42
N ILE A 71 -10.40 -16.28 4.75
CA ILE A 71 -11.22 -15.26 4.09
C ILE A 71 -11.59 -14.16 5.09
N GLY A 72 -11.57 -12.92 4.64
CA GLY A 72 -11.84 -11.72 5.44
C GLY A 72 -10.61 -11.13 6.14
N ASN A 73 -9.48 -11.81 6.10
CA ASN A 73 -8.24 -11.31 6.71
C ASN A 73 -7.30 -10.65 5.69
N THR A 74 -6.51 -9.70 6.21
CA THR A 74 -5.42 -9.07 5.47
C THR A 74 -4.09 -9.62 5.93
N TYR A 75 -3.20 -9.88 4.99
CA TYR A 75 -1.87 -10.43 5.21
C TYR A 75 -0.82 -9.50 4.63
N GLU A 76 0.34 -9.48 5.26
CA GLU A 76 1.51 -8.76 4.79
C GLU A 76 2.51 -9.75 4.20
N VAL A 77 3.03 -9.45 3.02
CA VAL A 77 4.07 -10.21 2.34
C VAL A 77 5.30 -9.33 2.15
N ARG A 78 6.46 -9.85 2.52
CA ARG A 78 7.76 -9.19 2.38
C ARG A 78 8.67 -10.02 1.52
N GLY A 79 9.56 -9.33 0.81
CA GLY A 79 10.52 -10.00 -0.02
C GLY A 79 11.44 -9.07 -0.77
N THR A 80 12.11 -9.64 -1.75
CA THR A 80 13.01 -8.92 -2.65
C THR A 80 12.58 -9.12 -4.10
N TYR A 81 12.91 -8.15 -4.93
CA TYR A 81 12.71 -8.25 -6.37
C TYR A 81 13.99 -7.89 -7.13
N LYS A 82 14.10 -8.43 -8.34
CA LYS A 82 14.99 -8.00 -9.39
C LYS A 82 14.17 -7.80 -10.66
N LEU A 83 14.17 -6.58 -11.20
CA LEU A 83 13.55 -6.22 -12.46
C LEU A 83 14.66 -5.92 -13.48
N ALA A 84 14.82 -6.77 -14.46
CA ALA A 84 15.85 -6.66 -15.49
C ALA A 84 15.26 -6.38 -16.89
N SER A 85 14.07 -6.91 -17.14
CA SER A 85 13.42 -6.92 -18.46
C SER A 85 12.80 -5.59 -18.87
N ARG A 86 12.51 -4.70 -17.93
CA ARG A 86 11.83 -3.41 -18.17
C ARG A 86 12.40 -2.31 -17.28
N ASP A 87 12.26 -1.06 -17.71
CA ASP A 87 12.74 0.08 -16.92
C ASP A 87 11.84 0.38 -15.71
N GLN A 88 10.55 0.09 -15.82
CA GLN A 88 9.56 0.26 -14.75
C GLN A 88 8.51 -0.85 -14.79
N ALA A 89 7.97 -1.16 -13.63
CA ALA A 89 6.85 -2.07 -13.43
C ALA A 89 6.01 -1.66 -12.22
N VAL A 90 4.85 -2.28 -12.07
CA VAL A 90 4.09 -2.31 -10.83
C VAL A 90 4.23 -3.70 -10.24
N LEU A 91 4.72 -3.79 -9.02
CA LEU A 91 4.71 -5.02 -8.23
C LEU A 91 3.43 -5.06 -7.41
N GLY A 92 2.67 -6.15 -7.48
CA GLY A 92 1.40 -6.27 -6.79
C GLY A 92 1.21 -7.62 -6.13
N ALA A 93 0.53 -7.63 -4.97
CA ALA A 93 0.16 -8.83 -4.23
C ALA A 93 -1.35 -9.07 -4.36
N PHE A 94 -1.73 -10.23 -4.92
CA PHE A 94 -3.11 -10.57 -5.21
C PHE A 94 -3.40 -12.02 -4.83
N VAL A 95 -4.68 -12.40 -4.88
CA VAL A 95 -5.15 -13.77 -4.69
C VAL A 95 -5.86 -14.20 -5.96
N THR A 96 -5.39 -15.27 -6.60
CA THR A 96 -6.08 -15.87 -7.74
C THR A 96 -7.18 -16.79 -7.22
N THR A 97 -8.42 -16.61 -7.68
CA THR A 97 -9.52 -17.47 -7.27
C THR A 97 -9.29 -18.92 -7.71
N SER A 98 -9.59 -19.83 -6.81
CA SER A 98 -9.57 -21.28 -7.11
C SER A 98 -10.93 -21.80 -7.57
N THR A 99 -11.96 -20.94 -7.59
CA THR A 99 -13.34 -21.31 -7.94
C THR A 99 -13.71 -20.80 -9.31
N SER A 100 -14.66 -21.50 -9.98
CA SER A 100 -15.28 -21.04 -11.24
C SER A 100 -16.32 -19.92 -11.02
N GLN A 101 -16.48 -19.43 -9.82
CA GLN A 101 -17.33 -18.29 -9.51
C GLN A 101 -16.77 -17.02 -10.16
N PRO A 102 -17.63 -16.13 -10.70
CA PRO A 102 -17.17 -14.86 -11.21
C PRO A 102 -16.46 -14.09 -10.09
N GLU A 103 -15.24 -13.65 -10.37
CA GLU A 103 -14.45 -12.86 -9.42
C GLU A 103 -15.16 -11.53 -9.20
N VAL A 104 -15.48 -11.25 -7.94
CA VAL A 104 -15.95 -9.91 -7.56
C VAL A 104 -14.72 -9.00 -7.56
N GLN A 105 -14.70 -8.03 -8.47
CA GLN A 105 -13.63 -7.05 -8.51
C GLN A 105 -13.72 -6.15 -7.28
N HIS A 106 -12.67 -6.17 -6.49
CA HIS A 106 -12.47 -5.28 -5.35
C HIS A 106 -11.52 -4.16 -5.71
N GLU A 107 -11.74 -2.99 -5.11
CA GLU A 107 -10.81 -1.88 -5.27
C GLU A 107 -9.43 -2.25 -4.73
N VAL A 108 -8.40 -2.01 -5.55
CA VAL A 108 -7.00 -2.29 -5.17
C VAL A 108 -6.55 -1.27 -4.13
N SER A 109 -6.18 -1.73 -2.95
CA SER A 109 -5.67 -0.84 -1.90
C SER A 109 -4.28 -0.32 -2.27
N PRO A 110 -3.91 0.90 -1.82
CA PRO A 110 -2.57 1.46 -2.07
C PRO A 110 -1.43 0.57 -1.55
N GLU A 111 -1.67 -0.21 -0.50
CA GLU A 111 -0.68 -1.09 0.11
C GLU A 111 -0.50 -2.42 -0.65
N GLN A 112 -1.39 -2.69 -1.57
CA GLN A 112 -1.40 -3.91 -2.38
C GLN A 112 -0.43 -3.84 -3.55
N THR A 113 -0.03 -2.64 -3.96
CA THR A 113 0.85 -2.43 -5.10
C THR A 113 1.94 -1.40 -4.81
N MET A 114 3.07 -1.52 -5.51
CA MET A 114 4.13 -0.50 -5.50
C MET A 114 4.76 -0.35 -6.89
N LYS A 115 5.14 0.87 -7.24
CA LYS A 115 5.94 1.13 -8.43
C LYS A 115 7.38 0.73 -8.18
N VAL A 116 7.98 0.01 -9.10
CA VAL A 116 9.37 -0.43 -9.05
C VAL A 116 10.10 -0.04 -10.33
N SER A 117 11.38 0.27 -10.19
CA SER A 117 12.28 0.57 -11.31
C SER A 117 13.22 -0.59 -11.55
N LYS A 118 13.82 -0.62 -12.74
CA LYS A 118 14.88 -1.58 -13.10
C LYS A 118 15.95 -1.63 -12.04
N GLY A 119 16.38 -2.85 -11.69
CA GLY A 119 17.32 -3.11 -10.62
C GLY A 119 16.78 -4.06 -9.58
N GLU A 120 17.34 -4.00 -8.40
CA GLU A 120 16.98 -4.84 -7.27
C GLU A 120 16.46 -3.99 -6.12
N GLY A 121 15.50 -4.54 -5.36
CA GLY A 121 14.96 -3.86 -4.19
C GLY A 121 14.19 -4.78 -3.27
N ARG A 122 13.72 -4.20 -2.18
CA ARG A 122 12.84 -4.86 -1.20
C ARG A 122 11.42 -4.38 -1.36
N PHE A 123 10.46 -5.21 -0.99
CA PHE A 123 9.06 -4.83 -0.95
C PHE A 123 8.40 -5.30 0.35
N THR A 124 7.36 -4.55 0.72
CA THR A 124 6.35 -4.92 1.70
C THR A 124 5.02 -4.58 1.07
N LEU A 125 4.19 -5.57 0.85
CA LEU A 125 2.86 -5.43 0.26
C LEU A 125 1.84 -6.09 1.17
N ARG A 126 0.57 -5.68 1.04
CA ARG A 126 -0.54 -6.31 1.75
C ARG A 126 -1.56 -6.82 0.75
N PHE A 127 -2.14 -8.00 1.04
CA PHE A 127 -3.23 -8.56 0.27
C PHE A 127 -4.37 -8.99 1.19
N HIS A 128 -5.59 -8.86 0.70
CA HIS A 128 -6.77 -9.27 1.43
C HIS A 128 -7.33 -10.55 0.81
N MET A 129 -7.69 -11.51 1.66
CA MET A 129 -8.33 -12.77 1.24
C MET A 129 -9.85 -12.55 1.08
N TRP A 130 -10.26 -12.06 -0.08
CA TRP A 130 -11.69 -11.90 -0.40
C TRP A 130 -12.40 -13.23 -0.67
N HIS A 131 -11.65 -14.21 -1.12
CA HIS A 131 -12.11 -15.55 -1.50
C HIS A 131 -11.00 -16.58 -1.26
N GLU A 132 -11.32 -17.85 -1.35
CA GLU A 132 -10.32 -18.92 -1.38
C GLU A 132 -9.51 -18.86 -2.68
N GLY A 133 -8.21 -19.09 -2.57
CA GLY A 133 -7.33 -19.04 -3.72
C GLY A 133 -5.86 -19.00 -3.36
N ASP A 134 -5.04 -18.86 -4.39
CA ASP A 134 -3.58 -18.88 -4.28
C ASP A 134 -3.03 -17.45 -4.27
N PRO A 135 -2.47 -16.98 -3.15
CA PRO A 135 -1.79 -15.69 -3.10
C PRO A 135 -0.55 -15.70 -3.97
N HIS A 136 -0.28 -14.56 -4.60
CA HIS A 136 0.90 -14.38 -5.42
C HIS A 136 1.39 -12.93 -5.41
N VAL A 137 2.68 -12.75 -5.69
CA VAL A 137 3.27 -11.45 -6.00
C VAL A 137 3.70 -11.48 -7.46
N SER A 138 3.33 -10.45 -8.22
CA SER A 138 3.59 -10.40 -9.66
C SER A 138 4.00 -9.02 -10.14
N PHE A 139 4.78 -9.00 -11.24
CA PHE A 139 5.07 -7.79 -12.01
C PHE A 139 3.99 -7.54 -13.05
N TYR A 140 3.53 -6.31 -13.12
CA TYR A 140 2.58 -5.80 -14.11
C TYR A 140 3.20 -4.64 -14.90
N PRO A 141 2.74 -4.38 -16.13
CA PRO A 141 3.17 -3.20 -16.89
C PRO A 141 2.94 -1.90 -16.12
N ALA A 142 3.80 -0.90 -16.36
CA ALA A 142 3.59 0.48 -15.92
C ALA A 142 3.40 1.38 -17.15
N PRO A 143 2.26 2.14 -17.28
CA PRO A 143 1.18 2.26 -16.31
C PRO A 143 0.41 0.95 -16.10
N PRO A 144 -0.35 0.82 -14.99
CA PRO A 144 -1.12 -0.39 -14.70
C PRO A 144 -2.12 -0.70 -15.81
N GLY A 145 -2.17 -1.95 -16.20
CA GLY A 145 -3.07 -2.49 -17.22
C GLY A 145 -2.41 -3.62 -18.00
N GLY A 146 -3.15 -4.69 -18.22
CA GLY A 146 -2.67 -5.87 -18.92
C GLY A 146 -2.19 -6.99 -18.00
N GLU A 147 -1.76 -8.08 -18.62
CA GLU A 147 -1.35 -9.29 -17.92
C GLU A 147 -0.01 -9.14 -17.22
N SER A 148 0.17 -9.88 -16.14
CA SER A 148 1.43 -9.97 -15.43
C SER A 148 2.48 -10.66 -16.31
N PHE A 149 3.74 -10.22 -16.20
CA PHE A 149 4.85 -10.78 -16.97
C PHE A 149 5.88 -11.53 -16.12
N GLY A 150 5.65 -11.63 -14.83
CA GLY A 150 6.44 -12.43 -13.89
C GLY A 150 5.75 -12.48 -12.55
N GLY A 151 5.86 -13.61 -11.86
CA GLY A 151 5.22 -13.77 -10.57
C GLY A 151 5.62 -15.05 -9.84
N ILE A 152 5.30 -15.10 -8.55
CA ILE A 152 5.51 -16.22 -7.65
C ILE A 152 4.27 -16.42 -6.77
N TYR A 153 3.79 -17.65 -6.75
CA TYR A 153 2.72 -18.09 -5.85
C TYR A 153 3.32 -18.61 -4.54
N PHE A 154 2.59 -18.47 -3.43
CA PHE A 154 3.06 -18.89 -2.11
C PHE A 154 1.94 -19.24 -1.14
#